data_3526a078b4009775341055e9ada52b5b
#
_entry.id   3526a078b4009775341055e9ada52b5b
#
_cell.length_a   1.000
_cell.length_b   1.000
_cell.length_c   1.000
_cell.angle_alpha   90.00
_cell.angle_beta   90.00
_cell.angle_gamma   90.00
#
_symmetry.space_group_name_H-M   'P 1'
#
loop_
_entity.id
_entity.type
_entity.pdbx_description
1 polymer ?
#
loop_
_entity_poly.entity_id
_entity_poly.type
_entity_poly.pdbx_seq_one_letter_code
_entity_poly.pdbx_strand_id
1 'polypeptide(L)'
;MVMKSVKLASILFYLNSVFVVSCFVSCGSSPTEASSLLTADIRGGMDKPGLLELGDEIKGVTFVPLEVTTDDASLIDGVYDYAVTDRYIYVLPVKEPRIVLFDRQGRFIRTLVKEGQGPGEFSGILPCIQVDERNDRLFLFSNNRVWEYTLEGEFIGQSTHEYS
;
A
#
# COMPACT_ATOMS: atom_id res chain seq x y z
N MET A 1 37.89 70.67 4.77
CA MET A 1 37.55 69.48 3.99
C MET A 1 37.31 68.30 4.93
N VAL A 2 36.41 68.46 5.94
CA VAL A 2 36.16 67.43 6.98
C VAL A 2 34.66 67.03 7.06
N MET A 3 33.77 67.75 6.43
CA MET A 3 32.33 67.56 6.56
C MET A 3 31.70 66.45 5.65
N LYS A 4 32.44 65.83 4.72
CA LYS A 4 31.92 64.73 3.86
C LYS A 4 32.11 63.33 4.44
N SER A 5 33.00 63.12 5.39
CA SER A 5 33.32 61.84 5.98
C SER A 5 32.26 61.33 6.98
N VAL A 6 31.63 62.25 7.73
CA VAL A 6 30.69 61.90 8.81
C VAL A 6 29.35 61.38 8.23
N LYS A 7 28.93 61.92 7.08
CA LYS A 7 27.66 61.46 6.44
C LYS A 7 27.78 60.06 5.83
N LEU A 8 28.96 59.70 5.34
CA LEU A 8 29.18 58.37 4.73
C LEU A 8 29.20 57.26 5.82
N ALA A 9 29.83 57.55 6.97
CA ALA A 9 29.83 56.59 8.07
C ALA A 9 28.45 56.34 8.67
N SER A 10 27.59 57.38 8.75
CA SER A 10 26.23 57.26 9.24
C SER A 10 25.33 56.44 8.28
N ILE A 11 25.51 56.60 6.97
CA ILE A 11 24.76 55.84 5.97
C ILE A 11 25.19 54.34 5.97
N LEU A 12 26.47 54.06 6.12
CA LEU A 12 26.99 52.69 6.25
C LEU A 12 26.46 52.00 7.52
N PHE A 13 26.34 52.74 8.64
CA PHE A 13 25.81 52.21 9.88
C PHE A 13 24.31 51.88 9.78
N TYR A 14 23.51 52.70 9.08
CA TYR A 14 22.12 52.45 8.82
C TYR A 14 21.91 51.26 7.84
N LEU A 15 22.74 51.15 6.79
CA LEU A 15 22.68 50.02 5.87
C LEU A 15 23.00 48.69 6.58
N ASN A 16 23.97 48.68 7.49
CA ASN A 16 24.32 47.46 8.22
C ASN A 16 23.26 47.07 9.26
N SER A 17 22.61 48.08 9.89
CA SER A 17 21.49 47.82 10.81
C SER A 17 20.25 47.26 10.12
N VAL A 18 19.94 47.71 8.92
CA VAL A 18 18.80 47.16 8.13
C VAL A 18 19.08 45.73 7.64
N PHE A 19 20.36 45.42 7.31
CA PHE A 19 20.73 44.07 6.89
C PHE A 19 20.67 43.06 8.03
N VAL A 20 21.03 43.44 9.27
CA VAL A 20 20.96 42.57 10.45
C VAL A 20 19.50 42.31 10.86
N VAL A 21 18.61 43.27 10.74
CA VAL A 21 17.18 43.07 11.02
C VAL A 21 16.49 42.16 9.97
N SER A 22 16.95 42.22 8.71
CA SER A 22 16.41 41.38 7.64
C SER A 22 16.74 39.88 7.80
N CYS A 23 17.82 39.52 8.52
CA CYS A 23 18.20 38.14 8.75
C CYS A 23 17.40 37.44 9.86
N PHE A 24 16.64 38.16 10.70
CA PHE A 24 15.86 37.57 11.78
C PHE A 24 14.42 37.24 11.40
N VAL A 25 13.96 37.59 10.21
CA VAL A 25 12.58 37.34 9.78
C VAL A 25 12.45 36.07 8.92
N SER A 26 13.54 35.37 8.63
CA SER A 26 13.54 34.16 7.77
C SER A 26 13.58 32.83 8.53
N CYS A 27 13.05 32.78 9.75
CA CYS A 27 12.69 31.54 10.41
C CYS A 27 11.17 31.49 10.68
N GLY A 28 10.40 31.66 9.63
CA GLY A 28 9.03 31.19 9.58
C GLY A 28 9.09 29.67 9.40
N SER A 29 9.06 28.91 10.51
CA SER A 29 8.65 27.52 10.45
C SER A 29 7.28 27.48 9.81
N SER A 30 7.21 27.04 8.55
CA SER A 30 5.94 26.61 7.96
C SER A 30 5.33 25.64 8.98
N PRO A 31 4.06 25.81 9.37
CA PRO A 31 3.40 24.74 10.10
C PRO A 31 3.40 23.56 9.11
N THR A 32 4.30 22.60 9.32
CA THR A 32 4.10 21.26 8.82
C THR A 32 2.72 20.89 9.35
N GLU A 33 1.73 20.80 8.48
CA GLU A 33 0.50 20.14 8.84
C GLU A 33 0.92 18.79 9.39
N ALA A 34 0.95 18.69 10.72
CA ALA A 34 1.04 17.42 11.38
C ALA A 34 -0.17 16.66 10.84
N SER A 35 0.07 15.76 9.89
CA SER A 35 -0.93 14.78 9.52
C SER A 35 -1.39 14.22 10.84
N SER A 36 -2.62 14.52 11.22
CA SER A 36 -3.23 14.02 12.45
C SER A 36 -3.22 12.50 12.31
N LEU A 37 -2.21 11.87 12.87
CA LEU A 37 -2.19 10.43 13.00
C LEU A 37 -3.47 10.07 13.75
N LEU A 38 -4.35 9.35 13.08
CA LEU A 38 -5.55 8.79 13.71
C LEU A 38 -5.04 7.87 14.82
N THR A 39 -5.14 8.35 16.05
CA THR A 39 -4.76 7.56 17.23
C THR A 39 -6.01 6.87 17.74
N ALA A 40 -6.03 5.54 17.67
CA ALA A 40 -7.08 4.75 18.27
C ALA A 40 -6.76 4.49 19.75
N ASP A 41 -7.61 4.95 20.66
CA ASP A 41 -7.53 4.60 22.10
C ASP A 41 -8.10 3.20 22.32
N ILE A 42 -7.26 2.19 22.12
CA ILE A 42 -7.64 0.78 22.31
C ILE A 42 -7.98 0.49 23.77
N ARG A 43 -7.26 1.09 24.73
CA ARG A 43 -7.47 0.85 26.16
C ARG A 43 -8.81 1.39 26.64
N GLY A 44 -9.15 2.63 26.25
CA GLY A 44 -10.45 3.22 26.55
C GLY A 44 -11.63 2.51 25.88
N GLY A 45 -11.38 1.86 24.73
CA GLY A 45 -12.35 1.02 24.04
C GLY A 45 -12.61 -0.33 24.71
N MET A 46 -11.58 -0.95 25.31
CA MET A 46 -11.72 -2.22 26.01
C MET A 46 -12.58 -2.15 27.27
N ASP A 47 -12.62 -1.00 27.93
CA ASP A 47 -13.44 -0.76 29.13
C ASP A 47 -14.92 -0.51 28.82
N LYS A 48 -15.28 -0.40 27.54
CA LYS A 48 -16.65 -0.21 27.06
C LYS A 48 -17.04 -1.35 26.13
N PRO A 49 -17.36 -2.55 26.66
CA PRO A 49 -17.85 -3.64 25.82
C PRO A 49 -19.21 -3.21 25.22
N GLY A 50 -19.20 -2.82 23.99
CA GLY A 50 -20.36 -2.48 23.19
C GLY A 50 -20.30 -3.23 21.88
N LEU A 51 -21.43 -3.55 21.30
CA LEU A 51 -21.51 -3.98 19.91
C LEU A 51 -21.01 -2.81 19.05
N LEU A 52 -20.02 -3.04 18.20
CA LEU A 52 -19.59 -2.08 17.20
C LEU A 52 -20.70 -1.99 16.15
N GLU A 53 -21.54 -0.99 16.23
CA GLU A 53 -22.53 -0.70 15.20
C GLU A 53 -21.84 0.00 14.03
N LEU A 54 -21.47 -0.78 13.01
CA LEU A 54 -20.86 -0.28 11.77
C LEU A 54 -21.92 0.24 10.76
N GLY A 55 -23.18 0.28 11.16
CA GLY A 55 -24.30 0.59 10.27
C GLY A 55 -24.18 1.92 9.52
N ASP A 56 -23.65 2.95 10.18
CA ASP A 56 -23.48 4.28 9.57
C ASP A 56 -22.25 4.38 8.66
N GLU A 57 -21.25 3.49 8.84
CA GLU A 57 -20.04 3.43 8.05
C GLU A 57 -20.22 2.56 6.79
N ILE A 58 -21.12 1.58 6.85
CA ILE A 58 -21.38 0.65 5.73
C ILE A 58 -22.49 1.23 4.85
N LYS A 59 -22.10 1.80 3.71
CA LYS A 59 -23.05 2.39 2.74
C LYS A 59 -23.81 1.33 1.91
N GLY A 60 -23.30 0.09 1.87
CA GLY A 60 -23.91 -1.00 1.15
C GLY A 60 -23.06 -2.26 1.19
N VAL A 61 -23.72 -3.40 0.99
CA VAL A 61 -23.07 -4.70 0.84
C VAL A 61 -23.46 -5.28 -0.51
N THR A 62 -22.47 -5.69 -1.29
CA THR A 62 -22.70 -6.35 -2.58
C THR A 62 -22.13 -7.75 -2.53
N PHE A 63 -22.93 -8.74 -2.89
CA PHE A 63 -22.48 -10.12 -3.06
C PHE A 63 -22.10 -10.37 -4.51
N VAL A 64 -20.87 -10.87 -4.71
CA VAL A 64 -20.38 -11.26 -6.03
C VAL A 64 -20.27 -12.79 -6.04
N PRO A 65 -21.19 -13.52 -6.69
CA PRO A 65 -21.07 -14.96 -6.83
C PRO A 65 -19.90 -15.27 -7.77
N LEU A 66 -19.00 -16.18 -7.35
CA LEU A 66 -17.93 -16.65 -8.21
C LEU A 66 -18.41 -17.80 -9.08
N GLU A 67 -18.09 -17.74 -10.36
CA GLU A 67 -18.44 -18.76 -11.34
C GLU A 67 -17.70 -20.07 -11.06
N VAL A 68 -18.42 -21.19 -11.14
CA VAL A 68 -17.84 -22.53 -11.11
C VAL A 68 -17.92 -23.11 -12.52
N THR A 69 -16.76 -23.38 -13.11
CA THR A 69 -16.67 -23.98 -14.45
C THR A 69 -16.92 -25.48 -14.41
N THR A 70 -17.30 -26.06 -15.53
CA THR A 70 -17.63 -27.50 -15.64
C THR A 70 -16.42 -28.42 -15.49
N ASP A 71 -15.20 -27.89 -15.66
CA ASP A 71 -13.94 -28.59 -15.50
C ASP A 71 -13.29 -28.36 -14.12
N ASP A 72 -14.06 -27.78 -13.18
CA ASP A 72 -13.62 -27.44 -11.82
C ASP A 72 -12.42 -26.50 -11.74
N ALA A 73 -12.00 -25.89 -12.85
CA ALA A 73 -10.83 -24.98 -12.89
C ALA A 73 -10.99 -23.75 -11.99
N SER A 74 -12.22 -23.34 -11.76
CA SER A 74 -12.57 -22.21 -10.88
C SER A 74 -13.09 -22.63 -9.50
N LEU A 75 -13.15 -23.95 -9.20
CA LEU A 75 -13.67 -24.43 -7.93
C LEU A 75 -12.81 -23.96 -6.76
N ILE A 76 -13.45 -23.29 -5.80
CA ILE A 76 -12.83 -22.79 -4.56
C ILE A 76 -13.38 -23.63 -3.41
N ASP A 77 -12.54 -24.45 -2.81
CA ASP A 77 -12.88 -25.34 -1.69
C ASP A 77 -12.72 -24.66 -0.31
N GLY A 78 -12.03 -23.56 -0.29
CA GLY A 78 -11.79 -22.69 0.86
C GLY A 78 -10.83 -21.58 0.46
N VAL A 79 -10.97 -20.42 1.04
CA VAL A 79 -10.12 -19.26 0.73
C VAL A 79 -9.03 -19.17 1.77
N TYR A 80 -7.78 -19.28 1.35
CA TYR A 80 -6.62 -19.01 2.20
C TYR A 80 -6.30 -17.52 2.21
N ASP A 81 -6.23 -16.92 1.04
CA ASP A 81 -5.98 -15.49 0.88
C ASP A 81 -6.65 -14.96 -0.39
N TYR A 82 -6.87 -13.67 -0.47
CA TYR A 82 -7.48 -13.04 -1.63
C TYR A 82 -7.03 -11.59 -1.77
N ALA A 83 -7.10 -11.08 -2.99
CA ALA A 83 -6.95 -9.66 -3.27
C ALA A 83 -8.07 -9.19 -4.20
N VAL A 84 -8.62 -8.03 -3.91
CA VAL A 84 -9.67 -7.40 -4.72
C VAL A 84 -9.18 -6.04 -5.18
N THR A 85 -9.18 -5.86 -6.50
CA THR A 85 -8.73 -4.65 -7.15
C THR A 85 -9.88 -3.98 -7.92
N ASP A 86 -9.62 -2.91 -8.64
CA ASP A 86 -10.66 -2.26 -9.44
C ASP A 86 -11.12 -3.14 -10.61
N ARG A 87 -10.24 -4.01 -11.13
CA ARG A 87 -10.50 -4.84 -12.31
C ARG A 87 -10.80 -6.29 -12.00
N TYR A 88 -10.16 -6.87 -10.97
CA TYR A 88 -10.09 -8.31 -10.76
C TYR A 88 -10.29 -8.71 -9.30
N ILE A 89 -10.62 -10.00 -9.12
CA ILE A 89 -10.62 -10.71 -7.85
C ILE A 89 -9.64 -11.88 -7.99
N TYR A 90 -8.61 -11.89 -7.16
CA TYR A 90 -7.60 -12.93 -7.06
C TYR A 90 -7.92 -13.79 -5.85
N VAL A 91 -7.98 -15.10 -6.01
CA VAL A 91 -8.27 -16.04 -4.92
C VAL A 91 -7.19 -17.11 -4.85
N LEU A 92 -6.67 -17.36 -3.66
CA LEU A 92 -5.80 -18.48 -3.34
C LEU A 92 -6.58 -19.52 -2.53
N PRO A 93 -6.97 -20.66 -3.13
CA PRO A 93 -7.62 -21.76 -2.43
C PRO A 93 -6.68 -22.48 -1.46
N VAL A 94 -7.27 -23.17 -0.48
CA VAL A 94 -6.52 -23.90 0.57
C VAL A 94 -5.93 -25.22 0.08
N LYS A 95 -6.74 -26.08 -0.58
CA LYS A 95 -6.33 -27.45 -0.90
C LYS A 95 -5.46 -27.56 -2.12
N GLU A 96 -5.71 -26.74 -3.12
CA GLU A 96 -4.96 -26.72 -4.36
C GLU A 96 -4.34 -25.33 -4.54
N PRO A 97 -3.15 -25.09 -3.99
CA PRO A 97 -2.54 -23.76 -4.04
C PRO A 97 -2.29 -23.29 -5.47
N ARG A 98 -3.14 -22.40 -5.92
CA ARG A 98 -3.08 -21.74 -7.23
C ARG A 98 -3.74 -20.38 -7.15
N ILE A 99 -3.34 -19.45 -7.96
CA ILE A 99 -4.04 -18.16 -8.04
C ILE A 99 -5.14 -18.27 -9.10
N VAL A 100 -6.38 -18.16 -8.66
CA VAL A 100 -7.56 -18.14 -9.54
C VAL A 100 -8.00 -16.70 -9.75
N LEU A 101 -8.17 -16.31 -11.00
CA LEU A 101 -8.54 -14.96 -11.41
C LEU A 101 -9.99 -14.90 -11.86
N PHE A 102 -10.73 -13.95 -11.29
CA PHE A 102 -12.09 -13.61 -11.68
C PHE A 102 -12.19 -12.12 -12.05
N ASP A 103 -13.15 -11.77 -12.89
CA ASP A 103 -13.53 -10.38 -13.07
C ASP A 103 -14.35 -9.85 -11.89
N ARG A 104 -14.67 -8.54 -11.91
CA ARG A 104 -15.46 -7.90 -10.84
C ARG A 104 -16.91 -8.38 -10.76
N GLN A 105 -17.41 -9.08 -11.75
CA GLN A 105 -18.72 -9.73 -11.78
C GLN A 105 -18.67 -11.18 -11.30
N GLY A 106 -17.47 -11.68 -10.96
CA GLY A 106 -17.25 -13.05 -10.48
C GLY A 106 -17.11 -14.08 -11.59
N ARG A 107 -17.00 -13.69 -12.84
CA ARG A 107 -16.79 -14.63 -13.96
C ARG A 107 -15.34 -15.10 -13.96
N PHE A 108 -15.16 -16.40 -14.09
CA PHE A 108 -13.84 -17.00 -14.18
C PHE A 108 -13.09 -16.52 -15.43
N ILE A 109 -11.85 -16.09 -15.24
CA ILE A 109 -10.97 -15.72 -16.34
C ILE A 109 -9.99 -16.86 -16.61
N ARG A 110 -9.16 -17.20 -15.61
CA ARG A 110 -8.18 -18.28 -15.70
C ARG A 110 -7.50 -18.56 -14.37
N THR A 111 -6.74 -19.63 -14.31
CA THR A 111 -5.71 -19.86 -13.30
C THR A 111 -4.42 -19.18 -13.74
N LEU A 112 -3.83 -18.35 -12.89
CA LEU A 112 -2.60 -17.61 -13.20
C LEU A 112 -1.34 -18.41 -12.86
N VAL A 113 -1.23 -18.81 -11.61
CA VAL A 113 -0.03 -19.43 -11.04
C VAL A 113 -0.47 -20.59 -10.15
N LYS A 114 0.31 -21.66 -10.12
CA LYS A 114 0.08 -22.81 -9.25
C LYS A 114 1.35 -23.18 -8.49
N GLU A 115 1.18 -23.98 -7.45
CA GLU A 115 2.29 -24.57 -6.73
C GLU A 115 3.04 -25.58 -7.60
N GLY A 116 4.38 -25.54 -7.56
CA GLY A 116 5.23 -26.46 -8.29
C GLY A 116 6.72 -26.16 -8.14
N GLN A 117 7.54 -26.80 -8.99
CA GLN A 117 8.99 -26.65 -9.02
C GLN A 117 9.48 -26.07 -10.35
N GLY A 118 8.58 -25.74 -11.24
CA GLY A 118 8.90 -25.17 -12.55
C GLY A 118 9.23 -23.68 -12.50
N PRO A 119 9.81 -23.15 -13.57
CA PRO A 119 9.99 -21.71 -13.72
C PRO A 119 8.65 -20.96 -13.60
N GLY A 120 8.57 -20.02 -12.70
CA GLY A 120 7.36 -19.24 -12.48
C GLY A 120 6.26 -19.94 -11.65
N GLU A 121 6.53 -21.12 -11.10
CA GLU A 121 5.71 -21.75 -10.08
C GLU A 121 6.20 -21.35 -8.69
N PHE A 122 5.29 -21.14 -7.75
CA PHE A 122 5.70 -20.90 -6.36
C PHE A 122 5.79 -22.24 -5.61
N SER A 123 6.64 -22.28 -4.59
CA SER A 123 6.84 -23.50 -3.80
C SER A 123 6.92 -23.20 -2.30
N GLY A 124 6.47 -24.13 -1.49
CA GLY A 124 6.56 -24.05 -0.03
C GLY A 124 5.22 -23.78 0.63
N ILE A 125 5.25 -23.04 1.75
CA ILE A 125 4.05 -22.69 2.50
C ILE A 125 3.18 -21.75 1.66
N LEU A 126 1.86 -21.89 1.79
CA LEU A 126 0.88 -21.02 1.13
C LEU A 126 1.28 -19.54 1.23
N PRO A 127 1.45 -18.85 0.10
CA PRO A 127 1.88 -17.46 0.09
C PRO A 127 0.74 -16.51 0.41
N CYS A 128 1.08 -15.27 0.84
CA CYS A 128 0.15 -14.16 0.84
C CYS A 128 0.18 -13.44 -0.51
N ILE A 129 -0.97 -12.93 -0.93
CA ILE A 129 -1.13 -12.19 -2.20
C ILE A 129 -1.05 -10.69 -1.93
N GLN A 130 -0.27 -9.99 -2.74
CA GLN A 130 -0.31 -8.54 -2.82
C GLN A 130 -0.37 -8.08 -4.27
N VAL A 131 -1.24 -7.12 -4.56
CA VAL A 131 -1.44 -6.61 -5.92
C VAL A 131 -1.13 -5.12 -5.97
N ASP A 132 -0.30 -4.73 -6.93
CA ASP A 132 -0.03 -3.35 -7.32
C ASP A 132 -0.52 -3.11 -8.75
N GLU A 133 -1.77 -2.69 -8.88
CA GLU A 133 -2.37 -2.42 -10.19
C GLU A 133 -1.68 -1.29 -10.95
N ARG A 134 -1.08 -0.32 -10.25
CA ARG A 134 -0.45 0.85 -10.89
C ARG A 134 0.81 0.47 -11.65
N ASN A 135 1.55 -0.49 -11.11
CA ASN A 135 2.81 -0.95 -11.68
C ASN A 135 2.67 -2.29 -12.42
N ASP A 136 1.46 -2.81 -12.58
CA ASP A 136 1.18 -4.10 -13.22
C ASP A 136 1.94 -5.25 -12.55
N ARG A 137 1.79 -5.37 -11.20
CA ARG A 137 2.51 -6.37 -10.40
C ARG A 137 1.60 -7.14 -9.48
N LEU A 138 1.84 -8.45 -9.47
CA LEU A 138 1.30 -9.41 -8.52
C LEU A 138 2.47 -10.03 -7.76
N PHE A 139 2.44 -9.94 -6.44
CA PHE A 139 3.45 -10.51 -5.57
C PHE A 139 2.88 -11.65 -4.74
N LEU A 140 3.65 -12.72 -4.61
CA LEU A 140 3.38 -13.83 -3.70
C LEU A 140 4.50 -13.88 -2.65
N PHE A 141 4.13 -13.73 -1.38
CA PHE A 141 5.06 -13.73 -0.26
C PHE A 141 4.92 -15.02 0.54
N SER A 142 5.99 -15.81 0.62
CA SER A 142 6.01 -17.01 1.44
C SER A 142 7.36 -17.13 2.16
N ASN A 143 7.34 -17.20 3.49
CA ASN A 143 8.56 -17.20 4.31
C ASN A 143 9.52 -16.05 3.95
N ASN A 144 10.68 -16.41 3.41
CA ASN A 144 11.72 -15.49 3.00
C ASN A 144 11.79 -15.27 1.48
N ARG A 145 10.79 -15.72 0.72
CA ARG A 145 10.75 -15.63 -0.74
C ARG A 145 9.62 -14.72 -1.20
N VAL A 146 9.89 -13.97 -2.25
CA VAL A 146 8.91 -13.16 -2.98
C VAL A 146 8.98 -13.56 -4.44
N TRP A 147 7.85 -13.97 -5.00
CA TRP A 147 7.68 -14.16 -6.44
C TRP A 147 6.95 -12.97 -7.01
N GLU A 148 7.42 -12.49 -8.13
CA GLU A 148 6.86 -11.35 -8.86
C GLU A 148 6.33 -11.79 -10.21
N TYR A 149 5.09 -11.37 -10.51
CA TYR A 149 4.40 -11.65 -11.76
C TYR A 149 3.74 -10.38 -12.30
N THR A 150 3.39 -10.38 -13.58
CA THR A 150 2.42 -9.42 -14.10
C THR A 150 1.03 -9.70 -13.51
N LEU A 151 0.09 -8.76 -13.62
CA LEU A 151 -1.31 -9.00 -13.21
C LEU A 151 -1.96 -10.13 -14.01
N GLU A 152 -1.40 -10.47 -15.15
CA GLU A 152 -1.84 -11.57 -15.99
C GLU A 152 -1.15 -12.90 -15.67
N GLY A 153 -0.24 -12.93 -14.68
CA GLY A 153 0.41 -14.16 -14.20
C GLY A 153 1.68 -14.55 -14.94
N GLU A 154 2.26 -13.66 -15.76
CA GLU A 154 3.56 -13.90 -16.36
C GLU A 154 4.66 -13.69 -15.31
N PHE A 155 5.53 -14.67 -15.18
CA PHE A 155 6.62 -14.64 -14.21
C PHE A 155 7.66 -13.58 -14.59
N ILE A 156 7.98 -12.70 -13.64
CA ILE A 156 9.00 -11.66 -13.81
C ILE A 156 10.28 -12.04 -13.09
N GLY A 157 10.17 -12.51 -11.85
CA GLY A 157 11.33 -12.86 -11.05
C GLY A 157 11.01 -13.36 -9.66
N GLN A 158 12.06 -13.73 -8.93
CA GLN A 158 11.96 -14.05 -7.51
C GLN A 158 13.11 -13.42 -6.74
N SER A 159 12.86 -13.08 -5.49
CA SER A 159 13.86 -12.61 -4.54
C SER A 159 13.78 -13.39 -3.23
N THR A 160 14.90 -13.43 -2.51
CA THR A 160 14.98 -14.04 -1.19
C THR A 160 15.45 -12.98 -0.21
N HIS A 161 14.75 -12.87 0.92
CA HIS A 161 15.15 -11.99 2.02
C HIS A 161 15.77 -12.84 3.13
N GLU A 162 17.01 -12.55 3.48
CA GLU A 162 17.62 -13.10 4.67
C GLU A 162 17.20 -12.22 5.86
N TYR A 163 16.63 -12.84 6.88
CA TYR A 163 16.38 -12.15 8.16
C TYR A 163 17.72 -12.03 8.87
N SER A 164 18.22 -10.81 9.00
CA SER A 164 19.42 -10.48 9.78
C SER A 164 19.07 -10.26 11.24
#